data_02680ea9ceb837a39219663481c6af5a
#
_entry.id   02680ea9ceb837a39219663481c6af5a
#
_cell.length_a   1.000
_cell.length_b   1.000
_cell.length_c   1.000
_cell.angle_alpha   90.00
_cell.angle_beta   90.00
_cell.angle_gamma   90.00
#
_symmetry.space_group_name_H-M   'P 1'
#
loop_
_entity.id
_entity.type
_entity.pdbx_description
1 polymer ?
#
loop_
_entity_poly.entity_id
_entity_poly.type
_entity_poly.pdbx_seq_one_letter_code
_entity_poly.pdbx_strand_id
1 'polypeptide(L)'
;ILLFSTITYAQQNEFIFHNLGSKHGLTYSAVRDIVQDNNGYIWIATLKGLNRYDGYNIKQFYKSEDGLSSNCIERILLIGKDSLLLGTNEGLCLYDAQKEKFSSIPSPDNSNFYVSDMAENGTKVFVASTTGLHIYDKRSQNINRLFKGRLLKISLDINSNIWGVTPDTIYCFRNSGYIIRKYAATEISPQYSIQFSAIYRDSQGTIWLGTTEDGLYRYNKSRETFLPVTLSSQDRKKIRYIRSE
;
A
#
# COMPACT_ATOMS: atom_id res chain seq x y z
N ILE A 1 44.66 -29.11 36.35
CA ILE A 1 43.32 -28.85 35.71
C ILE A 1 43.52 -27.61 34.86
N LEU A 2 43.61 -27.76 33.54
CA LEU A 2 43.69 -26.66 32.58
C LEU A 2 42.25 -26.28 32.17
N LEU A 3 41.81 -25.08 32.55
CA LEU A 3 40.57 -24.47 32.09
C LEU A 3 40.78 -23.79 30.75
N PHE A 4 40.28 -24.35 29.65
CA PHE A 4 40.17 -23.67 28.36
C PHE A 4 38.92 -22.79 28.36
N SER A 5 39.09 -21.48 28.40
CA SER A 5 38.04 -20.51 28.12
C SER A 5 37.90 -20.37 26.60
N THR A 6 36.83 -20.88 26.04
CA THR A 6 36.45 -20.59 24.64
C THR A 6 35.88 -19.18 24.55
N ILE A 7 36.62 -18.26 23.93
CA ILE A 7 36.12 -16.94 23.57
C ILE A 7 35.25 -17.11 22.30
N THR A 8 33.95 -17.07 22.46
CA THR A 8 33.00 -16.96 21.33
C THR A 8 32.99 -15.51 20.87
N TYR A 9 33.55 -15.25 19.70
CA TYR A 9 33.36 -13.97 19.00
C TYR A 9 31.97 -13.97 18.42
N ALA A 10 31.10 -13.09 18.92
CA ALA A 10 29.86 -12.75 18.25
C ALA A 10 30.22 -11.99 16.96
N GLN A 11 29.97 -12.60 15.79
CA GLN A 11 30.06 -11.90 14.52
C GLN A 11 28.98 -10.81 14.52
N GLN A 12 29.37 -9.56 14.72
CA GLN A 12 28.51 -8.42 14.39
C GLN A 12 28.41 -8.37 12.87
N ASN A 13 27.23 -8.72 12.34
CA ASN A 13 26.93 -8.46 10.93
C ASN A 13 26.81 -6.93 10.78
N GLU A 14 27.83 -6.30 10.24
CA GLU A 14 27.77 -4.91 9.80
C GLU A 14 26.89 -4.85 8.54
N PHE A 15 25.71 -4.23 8.67
CA PHE A 15 24.87 -3.94 7.52
C PHE A 15 25.42 -2.71 6.81
N ILE A 16 25.86 -2.88 5.57
CA ILE A 16 26.28 -1.77 4.70
C ILE A 16 25.04 -1.30 3.93
N PHE A 17 24.61 -0.05 4.19
CA PHE A 17 23.49 0.57 3.49
C PHE A 17 23.98 1.39 2.29
N HIS A 18 23.44 1.10 1.10
CA HIS A 18 23.64 1.89 -0.09
C HIS A 18 22.40 2.73 -0.37
N ASN A 19 22.58 4.04 -0.49
CA ASN A 19 21.49 4.96 -0.76
C ASN A 19 21.32 5.13 -2.28
N LEU A 20 20.16 4.73 -2.84
CA LEU A 20 19.77 4.98 -4.22
C LEU A 20 18.91 6.26 -4.29
N GLY A 21 19.35 7.24 -5.05
CA GLY A 21 18.65 8.50 -5.26
C GLY A 21 18.72 8.97 -6.71
N SER A 22 18.24 10.18 -6.99
CA SER A 22 18.25 10.73 -8.36
C SER A 22 19.64 10.80 -9.00
N LYS A 23 20.70 11.03 -8.22
CA LYS A 23 22.09 10.98 -8.69
C LYS A 23 22.56 9.56 -9.11
N HIS A 24 21.84 8.52 -8.72
CA HIS A 24 22.10 7.12 -9.08
C HIS A 24 21.14 6.62 -10.15
N GLY A 25 20.33 7.49 -10.74
CA GLY A 25 19.43 7.16 -11.85
C GLY A 25 17.95 6.96 -11.46
N LEU A 26 17.53 7.22 -10.20
CA LEU A 26 16.09 7.25 -9.91
C LEU A 26 15.43 8.46 -10.56
N THR A 27 14.23 8.26 -11.11
CA THR A 27 13.42 9.32 -11.72
C THR A 27 13.08 10.43 -10.72
N TYR A 28 12.97 10.08 -9.43
CA TYR A 28 12.74 11.01 -8.34
C TYR A 28 13.10 10.39 -6.99
N SER A 29 13.59 11.21 -6.04
CA SER A 29 14.03 10.73 -4.72
C SER A 29 12.88 10.38 -3.75
N ALA A 30 11.66 10.91 -3.98
CA ALA A 30 10.51 10.55 -3.16
C ALA A 30 9.87 9.25 -3.68
N VAL A 31 10.30 8.14 -3.11
CA VAL A 31 9.77 6.80 -3.38
C VAL A 31 8.39 6.65 -2.72
N ARG A 32 7.45 6.08 -3.45
CA ARG A 32 6.07 5.82 -3.01
C ARG A 32 5.83 4.36 -2.65
N ASP A 33 6.35 3.46 -3.48
CA ASP A 33 6.22 2.02 -3.27
C ASP A 33 7.38 1.27 -3.90
N ILE A 34 7.64 0.06 -3.39
CA ILE A 34 8.72 -0.82 -3.86
C ILE A 34 8.20 -2.25 -3.87
N VAL A 35 8.47 -2.98 -4.95
CA VAL A 35 8.17 -4.41 -5.05
C VAL A 35 9.32 -5.13 -5.78
N GLN A 36 9.61 -6.36 -5.37
CA GLN A 36 10.53 -7.23 -6.11
C GLN A 36 9.71 -8.24 -6.93
N ASP A 37 10.04 -8.38 -8.22
CA ASP A 37 9.43 -9.40 -9.07
C ASP A 37 10.13 -10.76 -8.94
N ASN A 38 9.57 -11.79 -9.58
CA ASN A 38 10.12 -13.16 -9.49
C ASN A 38 11.46 -13.34 -10.22
N ASN A 39 11.85 -12.39 -11.07
CA ASN A 39 13.14 -12.37 -11.73
C ASN A 39 14.22 -11.66 -10.90
N GLY A 40 13.84 -11.12 -9.72
CA GLY A 40 14.73 -10.42 -8.81
C GLY A 40 14.86 -8.92 -9.09
N TYR A 41 14.20 -8.37 -10.13
CA TYR A 41 14.18 -6.94 -10.37
C TYR A 41 13.42 -6.22 -9.26
N ILE A 42 13.95 -5.08 -8.81
CA ILE A 42 13.28 -4.20 -7.85
C ILE A 42 12.61 -3.06 -8.63
N TRP A 43 11.28 -3.02 -8.54
CA TRP A 43 10.47 -1.97 -9.13
C TRP A 43 10.20 -0.88 -8.10
N ILE A 44 10.43 0.37 -8.47
CA ILE A 44 10.38 1.52 -7.57
C ILE A 44 9.45 2.57 -8.17
N ALA A 45 8.31 2.77 -7.51
CA ALA A 45 7.34 3.82 -7.85
C ALA A 45 7.77 5.17 -7.30
N THR A 46 7.69 6.20 -8.12
CA THR A 46 7.92 7.58 -7.72
C THR A 46 6.83 8.51 -8.25
N LEU A 47 6.85 9.78 -7.85
CA LEU A 47 5.95 10.80 -8.40
C LEU A 47 6.33 11.28 -9.81
N LYS A 48 7.48 10.84 -10.35
CA LYS A 48 8.01 11.30 -11.64
C LYS A 48 8.44 10.15 -12.57
N GLY A 49 7.93 8.96 -12.37
CA GLY A 49 8.19 7.80 -13.21
C GLY A 49 8.32 6.50 -12.42
N LEU A 50 8.39 5.39 -13.16
CA LEU A 50 8.66 4.06 -12.66
C LEU A 50 10.13 3.70 -12.93
N ASN A 51 10.74 2.99 -12.00
CA ASN A 51 12.12 2.55 -12.14
C ASN A 51 12.20 1.03 -11.95
N ARG A 52 13.07 0.37 -12.71
CA ARG A 52 13.42 -1.04 -12.52
C ARG A 52 14.92 -1.15 -12.26
N TYR A 53 15.29 -1.66 -11.11
CA TYR A 53 16.68 -1.86 -10.70
C TYR A 53 17.04 -3.35 -10.82
N ASP A 54 18.16 -3.66 -11.46
CA ASP A 54 18.67 -5.02 -11.71
C ASP A 54 19.81 -5.43 -10.77
N GLY A 55 20.11 -4.62 -9.77
CA GLY A 55 21.27 -4.78 -8.89
C GLY A 55 22.45 -3.89 -9.27
N TYR A 56 22.50 -3.38 -10.50
CA TYR A 56 23.58 -2.54 -11.03
C TYR A 56 23.06 -1.27 -11.67
N ASN A 57 22.07 -1.38 -12.55
CA ASN A 57 21.52 -0.29 -13.35
C ASN A 57 20.06 -0.01 -13.02
N ILE A 58 19.63 1.23 -13.22
CA ILE A 58 18.25 1.63 -13.12
C ILE A 58 17.71 1.96 -14.51
N LYS A 59 16.73 1.17 -14.97
CA LYS A 59 15.92 1.50 -16.15
C LYS A 59 14.74 2.33 -15.70
N GLN A 60 14.57 3.48 -16.34
CA GLN A 60 13.48 4.43 -16.10
C GLN A 60 12.36 4.21 -17.11
N PHE A 61 11.12 4.47 -16.71
CA PHE A 61 9.93 4.40 -17.57
C PHE A 61 9.07 5.64 -17.37
N TYR A 62 8.57 6.19 -18.48
CA TYR A 62 7.81 7.43 -18.52
C TYR A 62 6.54 7.32 -19.34
N LYS A 63 5.56 8.22 -19.07
CA LYS A 63 4.32 8.33 -19.84
C LYS A 63 4.58 8.64 -21.32
N SER A 64 5.50 9.57 -21.57
CA SER A 64 5.79 10.06 -22.94
C SER A 64 6.50 9.04 -23.83
N GLU A 65 7.25 8.12 -23.24
CA GLU A 65 8.18 7.27 -24.00
C GLU A 65 7.74 5.79 -23.96
N ASP A 66 7.24 5.32 -22.80
CA ASP A 66 7.01 3.90 -22.56
C ASP A 66 5.53 3.54 -22.50
N GLY A 67 4.63 4.53 -22.51
CA GLY A 67 3.19 4.30 -22.50
C GLY A 67 2.59 4.09 -21.11
N LEU A 68 3.27 4.54 -20.05
CA LEU A 68 2.65 4.65 -18.72
C LEU A 68 1.39 5.53 -18.80
N SER A 69 0.34 5.19 -18.03
CA SER A 69 -0.85 6.05 -17.94
C SER A 69 -0.50 7.40 -17.29
N SER A 70 0.41 7.40 -16.31
CA SER A 70 0.94 8.61 -15.65
C SER A 70 2.35 8.38 -15.11
N ASN A 71 3.12 9.47 -14.96
CA ASN A 71 4.40 9.44 -14.26
C ASN A 71 4.25 9.43 -12.72
N CYS A 72 3.07 9.83 -12.20
CA CYS A 72 2.80 9.82 -10.76
C CYS A 72 2.24 8.46 -10.33
N ILE A 73 3.09 7.62 -9.76
CA ILE A 73 2.76 6.26 -9.36
C ILE A 73 2.74 6.17 -7.84
N GLU A 74 1.61 5.77 -7.28
CA GLU A 74 1.41 5.69 -5.83
C GLU A 74 1.59 4.27 -5.28
N ARG A 75 1.22 3.24 -6.09
CA ARG A 75 1.24 1.84 -5.66
C ARG A 75 1.68 0.93 -6.80
N ILE A 76 2.34 -0.15 -6.42
CA ILE A 76 2.70 -1.26 -7.31
C ILE A 76 2.17 -2.55 -6.70
N LEU A 77 1.50 -3.38 -7.49
CA LEU A 77 1.21 -4.78 -7.15
C LEU A 77 1.81 -5.68 -8.20
N LEU A 78 2.53 -6.71 -7.77
CA LEU A 78 2.93 -7.82 -8.64
C LEU A 78 1.70 -8.69 -8.88
N ILE A 79 1.32 -8.88 -10.14
CA ILE A 79 0.18 -9.71 -10.53
C ILE A 79 0.61 -10.80 -11.52
N GLY A 80 0.07 -12.00 -11.33
CA GLY A 80 0.51 -13.13 -12.14
C GLY A 80 1.97 -13.49 -11.92
N LYS A 81 2.70 -13.79 -13.00
CA LYS A 81 4.08 -14.24 -12.90
C LYS A 81 5.06 -13.08 -12.70
N ASP A 82 5.01 -12.06 -13.53
CA ASP A 82 5.95 -10.93 -13.50
C ASP A 82 5.30 -9.60 -13.95
N SER A 83 3.99 -9.59 -14.18
CA SER A 83 3.26 -8.38 -14.58
C SER A 83 2.94 -7.51 -13.38
N LEU A 84 2.84 -6.19 -13.60
CA LEU A 84 2.56 -5.23 -12.54
C LEU A 84 1.23 -4.52 -12.79
N LEU A 85 0.47 -4.33 -11.74
CA LEU A 85 -0.62 -3.38 -11.71
C LEU A 85 -0.16 -2.13 -10.96
N LEU A 86 -0.19 -1.00 -11.64
CA LEU A 86 0.24 0.29 -11.11
C LEU A 86 -0.98 1.14 -10.79
N GLY A 87 -1.02 1.66 -9.57
CA GLY A 87 -1.97 2.67 -9.15
C GLY A 87 -1.38 4.06 -9.36
N THR A 88 -2.01 4.86 -10.19
CA THR A 88 -1.52 6.19 -10.57
C THR A 88 -2.53 7.29 -10.22
N ASN A 89 -2.15 8.55 -10.38
CA ASN A 89 -3.08 9.67 -10.24
C ASN A 89 -4.06 9.82 -11.44
N GLU A 90 -3.88 9.02 -12.50
CA GLU A 90 -4.78 8.97 -13.66
C GLU A 90 -5.45 7.59 -13.82
N GLY A 91 -5.51 6.79 -12.74
CA GLY A 91 -6.14 5.47 -12.73
C GLY A 91 -5.15 4.33 -12.67
N LEU A 92 -5.56 3.18 -13.21
CA LEU A 92 -4.73 1.97 -13.24
C LEU A 92 -3.93 1.86 -14.54
N CYS A 93 -2.74 1.29 -14.43
CA CYS A 93 -1.90 0.94 -15.55
C CYS A 93 -1.38 -0.49 -15.37
N LEU A 94 -1.50 -1.31 -16.40
CA LEU A 94 -0.98 -2.66 -16.44
C LEU A 94 0.36 -2.68 -17.19
N TYR A 95 1.38 -3.27 -16.57
CA TYR A 95 2.61 -3.69 -17.24
C TYR A 95 2.52 -5.18 -17.54
N ASP A 96 2.53 -5.54 -18.82
CA ASP A 96 2.60 -6.91 -19.31
C ASP A 96 4.08 -7.27 -19.50
N ALA A 97 4.61 -8.12 -18.64
CA ALA A 97 6.02 -8.50 -18.65
C ALA A 97 6.42 -9.32 -19.90
N GLN A 98 5.47 -10.07 -20.49
CA GLN A 98 5.75 -10.87 -21.70
C GLN A 98 5.89 -10.00 -22.94
N LYS A 99 5.14 -8.90 -22.99
CA LYS A 99 5.16 -7.93 -24.12
C LYS A 99 6.08 -6.75 -23.84
N GLU A 100 6.56 -6.60 -22.61
CA GLU A 100 7.27 -5.41 -22.10
C GLU A 100 6.53 -4.09 -22.41
N LYS A 101 5.20 -4.09 -22.26
CA LYS A 101 4.35 -2.95 -22.60
C LYS A 101 3.45 -2.54 -21.46
N PHE A 102 3.22 -1.24 -21.37
CA PHE A 102 2.22 -0.64 -20.50
C PHE A 102 0.91 -0.42 -21.25
N SER A 103 -0.20 -0.55 -20.54
CA SER A 103 -1.54 -0.25 -21.02
C SER A 103 -2.41 0.35 -19.93
N SER A 104 -3.12 1.42 -20.24
CA SER A 104 -4.09 2.02 -19.32
C SER A 104 -5.32 1.14 -19.19
N ILE A 105 -5.84 0.99 -17.96
CA ILE A 105 -7.10 0.33 -17.68
C ILE A 105 -8.19 1.41 -17.58
N PRO A 106 -9.17 1.43 -18.51
CA PRO A 106 -10.23 2.44 -18.50
C PRO A 106 -11.01 2.45 -17.19
N SER A 107 -11.31 3.65 -16.69
CA SER A 107 -12.21 3.83 -15.54
C SER A 107 -13.63 3.37 -15.88
N PRO A 108 -14.42 2.84 -14.92
CA PRO A 108 -15.80 2.38 -15.17
C PRO A 108 -16.73 3.46 -15.72
N ASP A 109 -16.44 4.72 -15.42
CA ASP A 109 -17.26 5.89 -15.80
C ASP A 109 -16.48 6.93 -16.62
N ASN A 110 -15.36 6.51 -17.23
CA ASN A 110 -14.42 7.36 -17.98
C ASN A 110 -13.92 8.59 -17.21
N SER A 111 -14.08 8.61 -15.88
CA SER A 111 -13.53 9.67 -15.04
C SER A 111 -12.09 9.31 -14.63
N ASN A 112 -11.21 10.31 -14.63
CA ASN A 112 -9.90 10.12 -13.99
C ASN A 112 -10.08 9.94 -12.50
N PHE A 113 -9.49 8.89 -11.92
CA PHE A 113 -9.48 8.68 -10.48
C PHE A 113 -8.07 8.46 -9.97
N TYR A 114 -7.71 9.21 -8.95
CA TYR A 114 -6.43 9.05 -8.26
C TYR A 114 -6.48 7.79 -7.41
N VAL A 115 -5.64 6.81 -7.71
CA VAL A 115 -5.48 5.60 -6.91
C VAL A 115 -4.64 5.91 -5.68
N SER A 116 -5.19 5.72 -4.50
CA SER A 116 -4.52 5.99 -3.22
C SER A 116 -3.96 4.73 -2.57
N ASP A 117 -4.59 3.56 -2.83
CA ASP A 117 -4.12 2.28 -2.31
C ASP A 117 -4.71 1.09 -3.08
N MET A 118 -4.07 -0.08 -2.95
CA MET A 118 -4.52 -1.32 -3.57
C MET A 118 -4.29 -2.51 -2.63
N ALA A 119 -5.22 -3.47 -2.65
CA ALA A 119 -5.12 -4.72 -1.89
C ALA A 119 -5.58 -5.90 -2.74
N GLU A 120 -4.78 -6.97 -2.77
CA GLU A 120 -5.03 -8.15 -3.60
C GLU A 120 -5.74 -9.25 -2.80
N ASN A 121 -6.71 -9.91 -3.45
CA ASN A 121 -7.35 -11.12 -2.94
C ASN A 121 -7.59 -12.12 -4.10
N GLY A 122 -6.68 -13.04 -4.28
CA GLY A 122 -6.74 -14.04 -5.33
C GLY A 122 -6.78 -13.43 -6.73
N THR A 123 -7.89 -13.56 -7.46
CA THR A 123 -8.04 -13.02 -8.81
C THR A 123 -8.48 -11.56 -8.85
N LYS A 124 -8.75 -10.95 -7.71
CA LYS A 124 -9.30 -9.61 -7.59
C LYS A 124 -8.31 -8.66 -6.91
N VAL A 125 -8.32 -7.42 -7.33
CA VAL A 125 -7.63 -6.32 -6.67
C VAL A 125 -8.67 -5.27 -6.28
N PHE A 126 -8.72 -4.95 -5.00
CA PHE A 126 -9.51 -3.83 -4.49
C PHE A 126 -8.67 -2.56 -4.58
N VAL A 127 -9.29 -1.50 -5.06
CA VAL A 127 -8.61 -0.23 -5.38
C VAL A 127 -9.32 0.90 -4.65
N ALA A 128 -8.63 1.50 -3.70
CA ALA A 128 -9.05 2.75 -3.07
C ALA A 128 -8.67 3.93 -3.93
N SER A 129 -9.58 4.88 -4.08
CA SER A 129 -9.37 6.05 -4.92
C SER A 129 -10.10 7.29 -4.41
N THR A 130 -9.88 8.41 -5.09
CA THR A 130 -10.63 9.66 -4.85
C THR A 130 -12.12 9.55 -5.16
N THR A 131 -12.52 8.60 -6.02
CA THR A 131 -13.92 8.40 -6.44
C THR A 131 -14.61 7.24 -5.73
N GLY A 132 -13.84 6.37 -5.03
CA GLY A 132 -14.43 5.28 -4.27
C GLY A 132 -13.59 4.03 -4.09
N LEU A 133 -14.28 2.96 -3.72
CA LEU A 133 -13.76 1.60 -3.75
C LEU A 133 -14.10 0.96 -5.08
N HIS A 134 -13.09 0.45 -5.76
CA HIS A 134 -13.25 -0.29 -7.02
C HIS A 134 -12.75 -1.72 -6.86
N ILE A 135 -13.21 -2.59 -7.73
CA ILE A 135 -12.74 -3.96 -7.87
C ILE A 135 -12.23 -4.16 -9.30
N TYR A 136 -10.98 -4.55 -9.42
CA TYR A 136 -10.35 -4.96 -10.67
C TYR A 136 -10.25 -6.50 -10.70
N ASP A 137 -10.81 -7.13 -11.72
CA ASP A 137 -10.70 -8.55 -11.94
C ASP A 137 -9.52 -8.84 -12.90
N LYS A 138 -8.53 -9.58 -12.42
CA LYS A 138 -7.29 -9.86 -13.16
C LYS A 138 -7.49 -10.76 -14.39
N ARG A 139 -8.59 -11.56 -14.43
CA ARG A 139 -8.88 -12.45 -15.55
C ARG A 139 -9.56 -11.73 -16.69
N SER A 140 -10.62 -10.99 -16.38
CA SER A 140 -11.36 -10.22 -17.38
C SER A 140 -10.75 -8.86 -17.70
N GLN A 141 -9.79 -8.40 -16.86
CA GLN A 141 -9.17 -7.06 -16.92
C GLN A 141 -10.21 -5.92 -16.81
N ASN A 142 -11.37 -6.19 -16.23
CA ASN A 142 -12.42 -5.21 -16.03
C ASN A 142 -12.33 -4.60 -14.63
N ILE A 143 -12.68 -3.32 -14.54
CA ILE A 143 -12.81 -2.60 -13.27
C ILE A 143 -14.26 -2.15 -13.08
N ASN A 144 -14.78 -2.30 -11.86
CA ASN A 144 -16.10 -1.86 -11.47
C ASN A 144 -16.03 -1.06 -10.17
N ARG A 145 -16.89 -0.07 -9.99
CA ARG A 145 -17.00 0.67 -8.73
C ARG A 145 -17.98 -0.02 -7.79
N LEU A 146 -17.51 -0.32 -6.57
CA LEU A 146 -18.29 -0.95 -5.51
C LEU A 146 -18.91 0.07 -4.54
N PHE A 147 -18.21 1.18 -4.29
CA PHE A 147 -18.63 2.21 -3.35
C PHE A 147 -18.22 3.59 -3.87
N LYS A 148 -19.09 4.60 -3.70
CA LYS A 148 -18.83 6.00 -4.04
C LYS A 148 -18.42 6.78 -2.77
N GLY A 149 -17.26 7.36 -2.78
CA GLY A 149 -16.71 8.15 -1.66
C GLY A 149 -15.19 7.94 -1.55
N ARG A 150 -14.45 9.01 -1.34
CA ARG A 150 -12.98 8.98 -1.28
C ARG A 150 -12.48 8.00 -0.21
N LEU A 151 -11.54 7.15 -0.56
CA LEU A 151 -10.79 6.30 0.39
C LEU A 151 -9.30 6.62 0.31
N LEU A 152 -8.63 6.64 1.47
CA LEU A 152 -7.20 6.94 1.58
C LEU A 152 -6.35 5.66 1.55
N LYS A 153 -6.76 4.68 2.34
CA LYS A 153 -6.07 3.40 2.52
C LYS A 153 -7.07 2.28 2.68
N ILE A 154 -6.66 1.07 2.29
CA ILE A 154 -7.44 -0.15 2.48
C ILE A 154 -6.57 -1.29 3.01
N SER A 155 -7.19 -2.22 3.71
CA SER A 155 -6.59 -3.49 4.14
C SER A 155 -7.64 -4.59 4.11
N LEU A 156 -7.23 -5.83 3.90
CA LEU A 156 -8.13 -6.99 3.94
C LEU A 156 -8.02 -7.68 5.29
N ASP A 157 -9.15 -8.08 5.88
CA ASP A 157 -9.13 -8.96 7.05
C ASP A 157 -9.01 -10.44 6.65
N ILE A 158 -8.95 -11.33 7.64
CA ILE A 158 -8.83 -12.78 7.44
C ILE A 158 -10.05 -13.40 6.72
N ASN A 159 -11.19 -12.71 6.73
CA ASN A 159 -12.43 -13.13 6.07
C ASN A 159 -12.58 -12.47 4.68
N SER A 160 -11.52 -11.82 4.19
CA SER A 160 -11.52 -11.07 2.94
C SER A 160 -12.49 -9.88 2.90
N ASN A 161 -12.92 -9.36 4.06
CA ASN A 161 -13.61 -8.09 4.11
C ASN A 161 -12.60 -6.96 3.90
N ILE A 162 -13.04 -5.89 3.26
CA ILE A 162 -12.22 -4.73 2.94
C ILE A 162 -12.42 -3.68 4.03
N TRP A 163 -11.38 -3.36 4.76
CA TRP A 163 -11.34 -2.23 5.67
C TRP A 163 -10.77 -1.02 4.95
N GLY A 164 -11.54 0.05 4.86
CA GLY A 164 -11.13 1.27 4.17
C GLY A 164 -11.31 2.51 5.05
N VAL A 165 -10.39 3.46 4.94
CA VAL A 165 -10.41 4.69 5.73
C VAL A 165 -10.55 5.92 4.85
N THR A 166 -11.38 6.85 5.32
CA THR A 166 -11.38 8.27 4.97
C THR A 166 -10.64 9.04 6.08
N PRO A 167 -10.48 10.36 6.01
CA PRO A 167 -9.90 11.11 7.13
C PRO A 167 -10.66 10.96 8.45
N ASP A 168 -12.00 10.77 8.40
CA ASP A 168 -12.91 10.82 9.55
C ASP A 168 -13.73 9.57 9.77
N THR A 169 -13.66 8.59 8.87
CA THR A 169 -14.52 7.39 8.90
C THR A 169 -13.76 6.14 8.49
N ILE A 170 -14.02 5.04 9.21
CA ILE A 170 -13.59 3.70 8.83
C ILE A 170 -14.81 2.95 8.30
N TYR A 171 -14.65 2.28 7.19
CA TYR A 171 -15.63 1.37 6.62
C TYR A 171 -15.10 -0.05 6.62
N CYS A 172 -15.98 -1.01 6.94
CA CYS A 172 -15.74 -2.42 6.66
C CYS A 172 -16.73 -2.88 5.62
N PHE A 173 -16.25 -3.34 4.47
CA PHE A 173 -17.06 -3.81 3.36
C PHE A 173 -16.92 -5.32 3.19
N ARG A 174 -17.97 -5.98 2.73
CA ARG A 174 -17.83 -7.27 2.04
C ARG A 174 -17.16 -7.07 0.69
N ASN A 175 -16.63 -8.14 0.12
CA ASN A 175 -16.02 -8.12 -1.22
C ASN A 175 -17.00 -7.73 -2.36
N SER A 176 -18.30 -7.69 -2.07
CA SER A 176 -19.36 -7.17 -2.96
C SER A 176 -19.54 -5.65 -2.88
N GLY A 177 -18.86 -4.97 -1.96
CA GLY A 177 -19.02 -3.53 -1.70
C GLY A 177 -20.10 -3.19 -0.67
N TYR A 178 -20.81 -4.19 -0.12
CA TYR A 178 -21.80 -3.95 0.93
C TYR A 178 -21.09 -3.54 2.23
N ILE A 179 -21.53 -2.43 2.85
CA ILE A 179 -20.99 -1.94 4.12
C ILE A 179 -21.53 -2.81 5.25
N ILE A 180 -20.61 -3.50 5.95
CA ILE A 180 -20.94 -4.30 7.14
C ILE A 180 -20.94 -3.43 8.40
N ARG A 181 -19.93 -2.52 8.49
CA ARG A 181 -19.68 -1.67 9.65
C ARG A 181 -19.12 -0.32 9.22
N LYS A 182 -19.40 0.67 10.05
CA LYS A 182 -18.90 2.04 9.92
C LYS A 182 -18.51 2.54 11.31
N TYR A 183 -17.40 3.25 11.42
CA TYR A 183 -16.94 3.88 12.65
C TYR A 183 -16.52 5.31 12.34
N ALA A 184 -17.13 6.27 12.99
CA ALA A 184 -16.73 7.67 12.90
C ALA A 184 -15.54 7.94 13.83
N ALA A 185 -14.69 8.87 13.47
CA ALA A 185 -13.55 9.30 14.29
C ALA A 185 -14.01 9.76 15.69
N THR A 186 -15.15 10.45 15.75
CA THR A 186 -15.79 10.91 16.99
C THR A 186 -16.28 9.78 17.91
N GLU A 187 -16.60 8.61 17.35
CA GLU A 187 -16.98 7.43 18.15
C GLU A 187 -15.76 6.73 18.74
N ILE A 188 -14.63 6.78 18.05
CA ILE A 188 -13.38 6.15 18.49
C ILE A 188 -12.66 7.03 19.50
N SER A 189 -12.62 8.33 19.27
CA SER A 189 -11.99 9.31 20.16
C SER A 189 -12.86 10.56 20.31
N PRO A 190 -13.84 10.53 21.24
CA PRO A 190 -14.77 11.66 21.41
C PRO A 190 -14.10 12.95 21.91
N GLN A 191 -12.94 12.82 22.53
CA GLN A 191 -12.22 13.95 23.15
C GLN A 191 -11.25 14.65 22.19
N TYR A 192 -10.87 14.00 21.09
CA TYR A 192 -9.86 14.49 20.16
C TYR A 192 -10.36 14.45 18.72
N SER A 193 -10.05 15.51 17.98
CA SER A 193 -10.28 15.53 16.52
C SER A 193 -9.17 14.71 15.83
N ILE A 194 -9.35 13.39 15.75
CA ILE A 194 -8.41 12.50 15.09
C ILE A 194 -8.70 12.40 13.59
N GLN A 195 -7.64 12.26 12.80
CA GLN A 195 -7.75 11.92 11.38
C GLN A 195 -7.01 10.61 11.12
N PHE A 196 -7.68 9.70 10.39
CA PHE A 196 -7.13 8.42 10.01
C PHE A 196 -6.15 8.60 8.84
N SER A 197 -5.01 7.92 8.90
CA SER A 197 -3.93 8.03 7.91
C SER A 197 -3.44 6.69 7.38
N ALA A 198 -3.60 5.61 8.15
CA ALA A 198 -3.16 4.27 7.78
C ALA A 198 -4.12 3.22 8.33
N ILE A 199 -4.27 2.11 7.62
CA ILE A 199 -4.93 0.89 8.10
C ILE A 199 -4.12 -0.31 7.63
N TYR A 200 -3.97 -1.31 8.50
CA TYR A 200 -3.12 -2.47 8.23
C TYR A 200 -3.64 -3.70 8.99
N ARG A 201 -3.48 -4.88 8.41
CA ARG A 201 -3.70 -6.16 9.07
C ARG A 201 -2.35 -6.85 9.30
N ASP A 202 -2.07 -7.22 10.54
CA ASP A 202 -0.88 -8.01 10.88
C ASP A 202 -1.03 -9.50 10.54
N SER A 203 0.04 -10.26 10.71
CA SER A 203 0.09 -11.70 10.44
C SER A 203 -0.87 -12.53 11.33
N GLN A 204 -1.27 -11.99 12.48
CA GLN A 204 -2.24 -12.61 13.40
C GLN A 204 -3.70 -12.25 13.06
N GLY A 205 -3.90 -11.44 12.02
CA GLY A 205 -5.22 -11.00 11.54
C GLY A 205 -5.82 -9.83 12.32
N THR A 206 -5.05 -9.16 13.15
CA THR A 206 -5.48 -7.95 13.86
C THR A 206 -5.46 -6.74 12.91
N ILE A 207 -6.51 -5.93 12.95
CA ILE A 207 -6.56 -4.66 12.21
C ILE A 207 -6.00 -3.54 13.07
N TRP A 208 -5.04 -2.83 12.53
CA TRP A 208 -4.39 -1.67 13.12
C TRP A 208 -4.76 -0.41 12.36
N LEU A 209 -4.93 0.68 13.09
CA LEU A 209 -5.32 1.98 12.56
C LEU A 209 -4.33 3.04 13.02
N GLY A 210 -3.74 3.74 12.07
CA GLY A 210 -2.86 4.88 12.32
C GLY A 210 -3.62 6.20 12.19
N THR A 211 -3.25 7.17 13.01
CA THR A 211 -3.81 8.52 12.99
C THR A 211 -2.72 9.57 12.68
N THR A 212 -3.13 10.79 12.35
CA THR A 212 -2.17 11.86 12.05
C THR A 212 -1.52 12.44 13.31
N GLU A 213 -2.19 12.39 14.48
CA GLU A 213 -1.76 13.11 15.68
C GLU A 213 -1.91 12.33 16.98
N ASP A 214 -2.77 11.28 16.99
CA ASP A 214 -3.12 10.55 18.22
C ASP A 214 -2.59 9.09 18.25
N GLY A 215 -1.60 8.79 17.41
CA GLY A 215 -0.87 7.52 17.43
C GLY A 215 -1.64 6.34 16.82
N LEU A 216 -1.67 5.21 17.51
CA LEU A 216 -2.07 3.91 16.99
C LEU A 216 -3.28 3.36 17.74
N TYR A 217 -4.19 2.73 16.99
CA TYR A 217 -5.34 2.01 17.52
C TYR A 217 -5.35 0.57 17.02
N ARG A 218 -5.93 -0.33 17.81
CA ARG A 218 -6.10 -1.75 17.50
C ARG A 218 -7.58 -2.12 17.56
N TYR A 219 -8.06 -2.83 16.54
CA TYR A 219 -9.43 -3.36 16.54
C TYR A 219 -9.61 -4.44 17.61
N ASN A 220 -10.60 -4.27 18.47
CA ASN A 220 -11.01 -5.23 19.47
C ASN A 220 -12.28 -5.94 19.02
N LYS A 221 -12.18 -7.23 18.67
CA LYS A 221 -13.29 -8.04 18.17
C LYS A 221 -14.43 -8.21 19.20
N SER A 222 -14.11 -8.34 20.49
CA SER A 222 -15.10 -8.56 21.53
C SER A 222 -15.94 -7.31 21.82
N ARG A 223 -15.33 -6.13 21.69
CA ARG A 223 -16.00 -4.83 21.87
C ARG A 223 -16.48 -4.22 20.56
N GLU A 224 -16.12 -4.84 19.44
CA GLU A 224 -16.42 -4.37 18.08
C GLU A 224 -16.03 -2.91 17.82
N THR A 225 -14.90 -2.46 18.39
CA THR A 225 -14.41 -1.07 18.28
C THR A 225 -12.88 -1.03 18.23
N PHE A 226 -12.35 0.14 17.91
CA PHE A 226 -10.91 0.41 17.98
C PHE A 226 -10.54 0.95 19.36
N LEU A 227 -9.49 0.38 19.94
CA LEU A 227 -8.95 0.81 21.24
C LEU A 227 -7.57 1.42 21.06
N PRO A 228 -7.26 2.53 21.76
CA PRO A 228 -5.95 3.15 21.68
C PRO A 228 -4.87 2.21 22.22
N VAL A 229 -3.69 2.27 21.58
CA VAL A 229 -2.49 1.58 22.05
C VAL A 229 -1.65 2.59 22.83
N THR A 230 -1.26 2.22 24.03
CA THR A 230 -0.42 3.08 24.85
C THR A 230 0.97 3.17 24.25
N LEU A 231 1.29 4.33 23.69
CA LEU A 231 2.61 4.69 23.18
C LEU A 231 3.23 5.71 24.14
N SER A 232 4.56 5.76 24.18
CA SER A 232 5.25 6.81 24.92
C SER A 232 4.89 8.18 24.34
N SER A 233 5.00 9.24 25.14
CA SER A 233 4.67 10.61 24.70
C SER A 233 5.52 11.07 23.50
N GLN A 234 6.69 10.45 23.28
CA GLN A 234 7.57 10.73 22.14
C GLN A 234 7.12 9.99 20.87
N ASP A 235 6.36 8.89 20.98
CA ASP A 235 5.95 8.02 19.87
C ASP A 235 4.56 8.37 19.30
N ARG A 236 3.83 9.30 19.91
CA ARG A 236 2.52 9.80 19.45
C ARG A 236 2.65 10.74 18.24
N LYS A 237 3.52 10.36 17.29
CA LYS A 237 3.68 11.12 16.05
C LYS A 237 2.78 10.58 14.95
N LYS A 238 2.63 11.37 13.89
CA LYS A 238 1.88 11.00 12.69
C LYS A 238 2.30 9.62 12.15
N ILE A 239 1.37 8.67 12.15
CA ILE A 239 1.58 7.34 11.59
C ILE A 239 1.10 7.37 10.14
N ARG A 240 2.03 7.34 9.20
CA ARG A 240 1.75 7.33 7.75
C ARG A 240 1.66 5.92 7.17
N TYR A 241 2.41 5.00 7.76
CA TYR A 241 2.52 3.61 7.31
C TYR A 241 2.57 2.68 8.50
N ILE A 242 1.91 1.54 8.38
CA ILE A 242 2.03 0.42 9.30
C ILE A 242 2.40 -0.77 8.43
N ARG A 243 3.50 -1.46 8.75
CA ARG A 243 3.93 -2.70 8.08
C ARG A 243 4.40 -3.69 9.14
N SER A 244 4.23 -5.00 8.89
CA SER A 244 4.99 -6.04 9.58
C SER A 244 6.33 -6.24 8.88
N GLU A 245 7.31 -6.67 9.62
CA GLU A 245 8.54 -7.27 9.10
C GLU A 245 8.26 -8.66 8.53
#